data_73780d2cc8e8c928e715fe681b111f79
#
_entry.id   73780d2cc8e8c928e715fe681b111f79
#
_cell.length_a   1.000
_cell.length_b   1.000
_cell.length_c   1.000
_cell.angle_alpha   90.00
_cell.angle_beta   90.00
_cell.angle_gamma   90.00
#
_symmetry.space_group_name_H-M   'P 1'
#
loop_
_entity.id
_entity.type
_entity.pdbx_description
1 polymer ?
#
loop_
_entity_poly.entity_id
_entity_poly.type
_entity_poly.pdbx_seq_one_letter_code
_entity_poly.pdbx_strand_id
1 'polypeptide(L)'
;MKSKFLRLLALFLTIGVVAASCGSDSDDAAPATTAAPATTAAPATTAAMATTTAQVEVVADGSLLDTVQARGTLNCGVSGSAVAFSETQADGSVTGIDADFCRAVAAAVLGDAGAVNFVALTASERFTAVQTGDVDVLMRNTTWTQSRDSSVGMDFGPTTYFDGQQLMARVSDGFSASSQVSDVDGAVVCTNVGTTTEKNIAEAALLAGAEITLLGFETSDEVYETFIAGGCDITTTDGSALVGRKVKQQPADQEWVIFPATPISKEPLGPTYGQNDSAWADAVNWTVYAMIIMDEYGITSADVDAACASAEAEVGRLCGGEGELQTGMGLPADAFHQVIKQVGNYSEVYNRNLNPVGLYREGSANAGWLDGGLIYAPPAR
;
A
#
# COMPACT_ATOMS: atom_id res chain seq x y z
N MET A 1 -21.05 43.25 -38.18
CA MET A 1 -22.49 43.47 -38.27
C MET A 1 -23.11 42.49 -37.27
N LYS A 2 -23.50 42.99 -36.06
CA LYS A 2 -24.87 43.16 -35.53
C LYS A 2 -25.59 41.80 -35.43
N SER A 3 -26.16 41.33 -34.33
CA SER A 3 -26.69 41.92 -33.07
C SER A 3 -27.24 40.73 -32.25
N LYS A 4 -26.95 40.67 -30.89
CA LYS A 4 -27.86 40.93 -29.78
C LYS A 4 -29.26 40.35 -29.83
N PHE A 5 -29.64 39.61 -28.78
CA PHE A 5 -30.80 39.73 -27.89
C PHE A 5 -30.88 38.46 -27.01
N LEU A 6 -30.63 38.46 -25.77
CA LEU A 6 -31.18 39.00 -24.51
C LEU A 6 -32.69 38.91 -24.36
N ARG A 7 -33.17 38.17 -23.38
CA ARG A 7 -34.33 38.35 -22.45
C ARG A 7 -34.58 37.04 -21.70
N LEU A 8 -34.40 36.97 -20.43
CA LEU A 8 -35.01 37.54 -19.22
C LEU A 8 -36.29 36.80 -18.77
N LEU A 9 -36.22 36.21 -17.58
CA LEU A 9 -37.07 36.29 -16.37
C LEU A 9 -38.44 35.62 -16.34
N ALA A 10 -38.68 34.80 -15.33
CA ALA A 10 -39.69 34.86 -14.26
C ALA A 10 -39.76 33.48 -13.58
N LEU A 11 -39.37 33.29 -12.38
CA LEU A 11 -39.97 33.58 -11.05
C LEU A 11 -41.41 33.08 -10.90
N PHE A 12 -41.62 31.99 -10.17
CA PHE A 12 -42.78 31.84 -9.26
C PHE A 12 -42.45 30.93 -8.07
N LEU A 13 -42.58 31.57 -6.93
CA LEU A 13 -42.52 31.09 -5.57
C LEU A 13 -43.94 30.58 -5.19
N THR A 14 -44.09 29.41 -4.59
CA THR A 14 -45.27 29.13 -3.76
C THR A 14 -44.89 28.35 -2.52
N ILE A 15 -45.08 29.00 -1.43
CA ILE A 15 -45.06 28.54 -0.04
C ILE A 15 -46.36 27.78 0.23
N GLY A 16 -46.25 26.62 0.89
CA GLY A 16 -47.40 25.90 1.44
C GLY A 16 -47.05 25.36 2.84
N VAL A 17 -47.37 26.17 3.85
CA VAL A 17 -47.40 25.76 5.26
C VAL A 17 -48.77 25.17 5.54
N VAL A 18 -48.86 24.02 6.16
CA VAL A 18 -50.06 23.64 6.96
C VAL A 18 -49.59 23.08 8.27
N ALA A 19 -50.07 23.72 9.31
CA ALA A 19 -49.85 23.44 10.72
C ALA A 19 -50.94 22.53 11.33
N ALA A 20 -50.53 21.86 12.37
CA ALA A 20 -51.23 21.56 13.59
C ALA A 20 -52.58 20.77 13.58
N SER A 21 -52.62 19.75 14.39
CA SER A 21 -53.82 19.53 15.25
C SER A 21 -53.38 18.89 16.56
N CYS A 22 -53.67 19.68 17.63
CA CYS A 22 -53.71 19.27 19.02
C CYS A 22 -55.00 18.44 19.29
N GLY A 23 -54.93 17.50 20.23
CA GLY A 23 -56.08 16.90 20.88
C GLY A 23 -55.72 16.57 22.31
N SER A 24 -56.24 17.41 23.21
CA SER A 24 -56.25 17.29 24.67
C SER A 24 -57.45 16.43 25.13
N ASP A 25 -57.33 15.83 26.28
CA ASP A 25 -58.24 15.82 27.45
C ASP A 25 -57.79 14.70 28.40
N SER A 26 -57.58 15.01 29.57
CA SER A 26 -58.08 15.54 30.82
C SER A 26 -58.13 14.49 31.91
N ASP A 27 -57.50 14.88 33.02
CA ASP A 27 -57.91 14.72 34.42
C ASP A 27 -58.01 13.33 35.08
N ASP A 28 -57.17 13.11 36.11
CA ASP A 28 -57.65 13.20 37.50
C ASP A 28 -56.49 13.22 38.51
N ALA A 29 -56.71 14.02 39.56
CA ALA A 29 -55.75 14.38 40.59
C ALA A 29 -55.95 13.61 41.91
N ALA A 30 -54.77 13.37 42.54
CA ALA A 30 -54.48 13.37 44.00
C ALA A 30 -55.04 12.22 44.87
N PRO A 31 -54.50 11.92 46.08
CA PRO A 31 -53.70 12.79 46.94
C PRO A 31 -52.38 12.20 47.52
N ALA A 32 -51.59 13.09 48.07
CA ALA A 32 -50.37 12.89 48.82
C ALA A 32 -50.54 12.12 50.13
N THR A 33 -49.61 11.27 50.48
CA THR A 33 -49.38 10.80 51.86
C THR A 33 -47.90 10.94 52.26
N THR A 34 -47.75 11.56 53.35
CA THR A 34 -46.68 11.94 54.27
C THR A 34 -45.47 11.03 54.34
N ALA A 35 -44.29 11.67 54.39
CA ALA A 35 -42.99 11.10 54.68
C ALA A 35 -42.88 10.65 56.18
N ALA A 36 -42.12 9.57 56.35
CA ALA A 36 -41.56 9.16 57.65
C ALA A 36 -40.03 9.11 57.58
N PRO A 37 -39.33 9.24 58.73
CA PRO A 37 -37.98 9.83 58.75
C PRO A 37 -36.83 8.88 58.39
N ALA A 38 -35.74 9.48 57.91
CA ALA A 38 -34.49 8.87 57.52
C ALA A 38 -33.78 8.14 58.69
N THR A 39 -33.43 6.90 58.49
CA THR A 39 -32.46 6.16 59.28
C THR A 39 -31.08 6.34 58.68
N THR A 40 -30.15 6.83 59.50
CA THR A 40 -28.73 6.98 59.23
C THR A 40 -28.08 5.63 58.88
N ALA A 41 -27.56 5.49 57.67
CA ALA A 41 -26.74 4.33 57.26
C ALA A 41 -25.28 4.54 57.67
N ALA A 42 -24.66 3.49 58.18
CA ALA A 42 -23.26 3.41 58.55
C ALA A 42 -22.32 3.50 57.32
N PRO A 43 -21.05 3.93 57.47
CA PRO A 43 -20.15 4.12 56.37
C PRO A 43 -19.80 2.80 55.67
N ALA A 44 -19.97 2.77 54.34
CA ALA A 44 -19.55 1.68 53.47
C ALA A 44 -18.02 1.65 53.38
N THR A 45 -17.44 0.54 53.78
CA THR A 45 -16.05 0.19 53.51
C THR A 45 -15.89 0.01 51.98
N THR A 46 -15.11 0.87 51.37
CA THR A 46 -14.71 0.74 49.98
C THR A 46 -13.78 -0.47 49.86
N ALA A 47 -14.29 -1.58 49.37
CA ALA A 47 -13.47 -2.68 48.88
C ALA A 47 -12.85 -2.22 47.56
N ALA A 48 -11.51 -2.15 47.50
CA ALA A 48 -10.78 -1.96 46.26
C ALA A 48 -11.15 -3.10 45.30
N MET A 49 -11.84 -2.78 44.21
CA MET A 49 -11.98 -3.71 43.11
C MET A 49 -10.60 -3.86 42.48
N ALA A 50 -9.98 -5.02 42.66
CA ALA A 50 -8.89 -5.46 41.83
C ALA A 50 -9.44 -5.57 40.39
N THR A 51 -9.09 -4.62 39.54
CA THR A 51 -9.28 -4.74 38.11
C THR A 51 -8.29 -5.79 37.63
N THR A 52 -8.73 -7.04 37.58
CA THR A 52 -8.06 -8.05 36.79
C THR A 52 -8.37 -7.68 35.36
N THR A 53 -7.44 -7.00 34.68
CA THR A 53 -7.39 -6.97 33.25
C THR A 53 -7.21 -8.41 32.80
N ALA A 54 -8.31 -9.06 32.41
CA ALA A 54 -8.23 -10.28 31.66
C ALA A 54 -7.47 -9.88 30.38
N GLN A 55 -6.23 -10.29 30.26
CA GLN A 55 -5.57 -10.37 28.97
C GLN A 55 -6.46 -11.30 28.14
N VAL A 56 -7.09 -10.75 27.12
CA VAL A 56 -7.67 -11.56 26.06
C VAL A 56 -6.47 -12.16 25.36
N GLU A 57 -6.12 -13.39 25.72
CA GLU A 57 -5.30 -14.24 24.88
C GLU A 57 -6.08 -14.39 23.57
N VAL A 58 -5.74 -13.58 22.58
CA VAL A 58 -6.15 -13.82 21.19
C VAL A 58 -5.26 -14.95 20.70
N VAL A 59 -5.60 -16.17 21.09
CA VAL A 59 -5.06 -17.36 20.46
C VAL A 59 -5.78 -17.44 19.11
N ALA A 60 -5.15 -16.92 18.07
CA ALA A 60 -5.56 -17.17 16.71
C ALA A 60 -5.25 -18.65 16.39
N ASP A 61 -6.21 -19.52 16.66
CA ASP A 61 -6.15 -20.92 16.29
C ASP A 61 -6.19 -20.98 14.75
N GLY A 62 -5.01 -21.22 14.10
CA GLY A 62 -4.90 -21.38 12.66
C GLY A 62 -4.52 -20.14 11.84
N SER A 63 -3.86 -19.15 12.43
CA SER A 63 -3.30 -17.99 11.71
C SER A 63 -2.25 -18.43 10.69
N LEU A 64 -2.16 -17.68 9.58
CA LEU A 64 -1.08 -17.86 8.58
C LEU A 64 0.29 -17.61 9.21
N LEU A 65 0.37 -16.71 10.22
CA LEU A 65 1.58 -16.48 11.00
C LEU A 65 2.11 -17.79 11.62
N ASP A 66 1.25 -18.56 12.31
CA ASP A 66 1.63 -19.85 12.90
C ASP A 66 2.06 -20.84 11.83
N THR A 67 1.39 -20.85 10.69
CA THR A 67 1.74 -21.73 9.55
C THR A 67 3.11 -21.39 8.99
N VAL A 68 3.43 -20.11 8.79
CA VAL A 68 4.74 -19.66 8.29
C VAL A 68 5.84 -19.98 9.29
N GLN A 69 5.61 -19.71 10.59
CA GLN A 69 6.55 -20.03 11.66
C GLN A 69 6.83 -21.55 11.76
N ALA A 70 5.78 -22.36 11.71
CA ALA A 70 5.92 -23.83 11.76
C ALA A 70 6.65 -24.40 10.53
N ARG A 71 6.45 -23.78 9.35
CA ARG A 71 7.13 -24.15 8.11
C ARG A 71 8.60 -23.69 8.08
N GLY A 72 8.93 -22.60 8.77
CA GLY A 72 10.27 -22.01 8.81
C GLY A 72 10.72 -21.34 7.50
N THR A 73 9.78 -21.00 6.62
CA THR A 73 10.05 -20.35 5.33
C THR A 73 8.86 -19.48 4.93
N LEU A 74 9.12 -18.27 4.47
CA LEU A 74 8.13 -17.37 3.89
C LEU A 74 8.02 -17.62 2.38
N ASN A 75 6.83 -17.92 1.87
CA ASN A 75 6.54 -17.91 0.45
C ASN A 75 6.11 -16.49 0.04
N CYS A 76 6.96 -15.77 -0.67
CA CYS A 76 6.70 -14.40 -1.08
C CYS A 76 6.50 -14.31 -2.60
N GLY A 77 5.31 -13.85 -3.01
CA GLY A 77 4.97 -13.62 -4.41
C GLY A 77 5.60 -12.31 -4.92
N VAL A 78 6.36 -12.40 -5.99
CA VAL A 78 7.09 -11.28 -6.61
C VAL A 78 6.85 -11.24 -8.12
N SER A 79 7.26 -10.15 -8.80
CA SER A 79 7.17 -10.09 -10.26
C SER A 79 8.21 -10.96 -10.97
N GLY A 80 9.43 -11.00 -10.45
CA GLY A 80 10.56 -11.66 -11.09
C GLY A 80 11.17 -10.88 -12.25
N SER A 81 10.48 -9.88 -12.81
CA SER A 81 10.96 -9.06 -13.93
C SER A 81 10.81 -7.54 -13.73
N ALA A 82 10.29 -7.10 -12.57
CA ALA A 82 10.12 -5.68 -12.26
C ALA A 82 11.47 -5.05 -11.83
N VAL A 83 12.06 -4.26 -12.74
CA VAL A 83 13.34 -3.58 -12.50
C VAL A 83 13.28 -2.71 -11.26
N ALA A 84 14.27 -2.81 -10.37
CA ALA A 84 14.35 -2.13 -9.08
C ALA A 84 13.32 -2.54 -8.02
N PHE A 85 12.27 -3.28 -8.37
CA PHE A 85 11.25 -3.78 -7.44
C PHE A 85 11.45 -5.25 -7.08
N SER A 86 11.34 -6.14 -8.05
CA SER A 86 11.65 -7.57 -7.84
C SER A 86 12.11 -8.19 -9.15
N GLU A 87 13.40 -8.34 -9.29
CA GLU A 87 14.03 -8.84 -10.50
C GLU A 87 14.88 -10.06 -10.21
N THR A 88 14.63 -11.15 -10.94
CA THR A 88 15.44 -12.37 -10.87
C THR A 88 16.74 -12.16 -11.63
N GLN A 89 17.85 -12.34 -10.94
CA GLN A 89 19.18 -12.20 -11.49
C GLN A 89 19.65 -13.51 -12.14
N ALA A 90 20.73 -13.45 -12.91
CA ALA A 90 21.27 -14.61 -13.62
C ALA A 90 21.72 -15.76 -12.69
N ASP A 91 22.04 -15.45 -11.44
CA ASP A 91 22.40 -16.44 -10.41
C ASP A 91 21.20 -17.03 -9.67
N GLY A 92 19.99 -16.61 -10.04
CA GLY A 92 18.72 -17.02 -9.42
C GLY A 92 18.32 -16.21 -8.19
N SER A 93 19.15 -15.27 -7.73
CA SER A 93 18.75 -14.35 -6.65
C SER A 93 17.68 -13.37 -7.12
N VAL A 94 16.86 -12.87 -6.20
CA VAL A 94 15.86 -11.84 -6.48
C VAL A 94 16.26 -10.56 -5.77
N THR A 95 16.36 -9.45 -6.51
CA THR A 95 16.76 -8.14 -5.99
C THR A 95 15.69 -7.09 -6.23
N GLY A 96 15.68 -6.02 -5.43
CA GLY A 96 14.75 -4.91 -5.56
C GLY A 96 14.02 -4.61 -4.25
N ILE A 97 13.28 -3.49 -4.22
CA ILE A 97 12.61 -3.01 -3.02
C ILE A 97 11.55 -4.01 -2.52
N ASP A 98 10.76 -4.58 -3.40
CA ASP A 98 9.75 -5.62 -3.06
C ASP A 98 10.43 -6.88 -2.49
N ALA A 99 11.55 -7.32 -3.10
CA ALA A 99 12.31 -8.46 -2.59
C ALA A 99 12.89 -8.20 -1.19
N ASP A 100 13.32 -6.98 -0.92
CA ASP A 100 13.83 -6.60 0.40
C ASP A 100 12.71 -6.53 1.45
N PHE A 101 11.49 -6.12 1.08
CA PHE A 101 10.33 -6.23 1.99
C PHE A 101 9.94 -7.69 2.26
N CYS A 102 10.07 -8.61 1.29
CA CYS A 102 9.93 -10.06 1.56
C CYS A 102 10.93 -10.51 2.63
N ARG A 103 12.20 -10.11 2.48
CA ARG A 103 13.26 -10.42 3.46
C ARG A 103 12.99 -9.82 4.82
N ALA A 104 12.44 -8.60 4.85
CA ALA A 104 12.08 -7.94 6.10
C ALA A 104 10.98 -8.70 6.86
N VAL A 105 9.93 -9.18 6.15
CA VAL A 105 8.89 -10.00 6.77
C VAL A 105 9.46 -11.32 7.26
N ALA A 106 10.35 -11.99 6.51
CA ALA A 106 11.00 -13.21 6.94
C ALA A 106 11.88 -12.99 8.18
N ALA A 107 12.64 -11.88 8.23
CA ALA A 107 13.43 -11.50 9.40
C ALA A 107 12.55 -11.25 10.64
N ALA A 108 11.39 -10.60 10.47
CA ALA A 108 10.46 -10.35 11.57
C ALA A 108 9.81 -11.63 12.11
N VAL A 109 9.33 -12.49 11.20
CA VAL A 109 8.52 -13.68 11.56
C VAL A 109 9.38 -14.86 11.96
N LEU A 110 10.55 -15.03 11.30
CA LEU A 110 11.42 -16.22 11.40
C LEU A 110 12.80 -15.92 11.99
N GLY A 111 13.15 -14.65 12.21
CA GLY A 111 14.48 -14.23 12.67
C GLY A 111 15.58 -14.31 11.60
N ASP A 112 15.25 -14.67 10.37
CA ASP A 112 16.21 -14.88 9.28
C ASP A 112 15.68 -14.28 7.96
N ALA A 113 16.32 -13.22 7.46
CA ALA A 113 16.01 -12.59 6.19
C ALA A 113 16.24 -13.51 4.97
N GLY A 114 17.01 -14.55 5.13
CA GLY A 114 17.27 -15.58 4.09
C GLY A 114 16.18 -16.66 4.00
N ALA A 115 15.30 -16.75 5.00
CA ALA A 115 14.24 -17.76 5.05
C ALA A 115 13.05 -17.42 4.13
N VAL A 116 13.33 -17.03 2.88
CA VAL A 116 12.34 -16.63 1.85
C VAL A 116 12.42 -17.55 0.66
N ASN A 117 11.26 -18.07 0.24
CA ASN A 117 11.05 -18.66 -1.07
C ASN A 117 10.35 -17.63 -1.97
N PHE A 118 11.04 -17.12 -2.97
CA PHE A 118 10.49 -16.19 -3.94
C PHE A 118 9.71 -16.94 -5.02
N VAL A 119 8.45 -16.58 -5.21
CA VAL A 119 7.56 -17.14 -6.23
C VAL A 119 7.28 -16.06 -7.27
N ALA A 120 7.85 -16.21 -8.47
CA ALA A 120 7.58 -15.29 -9.57
C ALA A 120 6.17 -15.52 -10.12
N LEU A 121 5.37 -14.45 -10.22
CA LEU A 121 3.97 -14.49 -10.62
C LEU A 121 3.69 -13.41 -11.68
N THR A 122 2.86 -13.75 -12.66
CA THR A 122 2.28 -12.75 -13.57
C THR A 122 1.28 -11.85 -12.84
N ALA A 123 0.84 -10.78 -13.49
CA ALA A 123 -0.17 -9.91 -12.92
C ALA A 123 -1.55 -10.60 -12.80
N SER A 124 -1.84 -11.54 -13.71
CA SER A 124 -3.09 -12.32 -13.74
C SER A 124 -3.14 -13.36 -12.61
N GLU A 125 -2.00 -13.98 -12.28
CA GLU A 125 -1.95 -15.11 -11.33
C GLU A 125 -1.88 -14.69 -9.87
N ARG A 126 -1.33 -13.50 -9.58
CA ARG A 126 -0.92 -13.09 -8.22
C ARG A 126 -2.00 -13.24 -7.16
N PHE A 127 -3.24 -12.84 -7.43
CA PHE A 127 -4.32 -12.91 -6.43
C PHE A 127 -4.79 -14.34 -6.20
N THR A 128 -4.85 -15.16 -7.24
CA THR A 128 -5.15 -16.58 -7.11
C THR A 128 -4.10 -17.28 -6.26
N ALA A 129 -2.82 -16.96 -6.44
CA ALA A 129 -1.74 -17.55 -5.65
C ALA A 129 -1.86 -17.25 -4.14
N VAL A 130 -2.36 -16.06 -3.76
CA VAL A 130 -2.71 -15.75 -2.36
C VAL A 130 -3.93 -16.55 -1.90
N GLN A 131 -4.99 -16.58 -2.72
CA GLN A 131 -6.24 -17.26 -2.38
C GLN A 131 -6.08 -18.77 -2.19
N THR A 132 -5.16 -19.38 -2.95
CA THR A 132 -4.85 -20.82 -2.87
C THR A 132 -3.80 -21.15 -1.82
N GLY A 133 -3.12 -20.15 -1.24
CA GLY A 133 -2.04 -20.34 -0.28
C GLY A 133 -0.71 -20.76 -0.91
N ASP A 134 -0.54 -20.57 -2.21
CA ASP A 134 0.74 -20.79 -2.89
C ASP A 134 1.79 -19.77 -2.43
N VAL A 135 1.34 -18.57 -2.06
CA VAL A 135 2.15 -17.55 -1.42
C VAL A 135 1.44 -16.99 -0.18
N ASP A 136 2.22 -16.58 0.81
CA ASP A 136 1.76 -16.05 2.07
C ASP A 136 1.50 -14.53 1.99
N VAL A 137 2.28 -13.85 1.17
CA VAL A 137 2.22 -12.41 0.93
C VAL A 137 2.69 -12.09 -0.49
N LEU A 138 2.10 -11.05 -1.08
CA LEU A 138 2.60 -10.46 -2.32
C LEU A 138 3.40 -9.20 -1.99
N MET A 139 4.63 -9.14 -2.44
CA MET A 139 5.45 -7.94 -2.60
C MET A 139 5.74 -7.82 -4.11
N ARG A 140 4.74 -7.28 -4.84
CA ARG A 140 4.74 -7.36 -6.30
C ARG A 140 4.13 -6.10 -6.91
N ASN A 141 4.67 -4.94 -6.54
CA ASN A 141 4.16 -3.65 -7.03
C ASN A 141 2.63 -3.69 -7.25
N THR A 142 1.92 -4.10 -6.19
CA THR A 142 0.46 -4.31 -6.24
C THR A 142 -0.27 -3.08 -5.73
N THR A 143 -1.02 -2.44 -6.61
CA THR A 143 -1.81 -1.25 -6.29
C THR A 143 -2.99 -1.59 -5.39
N TRP A 144 -3.13 -0.90 -4.28
CA TRP A 144 -4.31 -0.94 -3.44
C TRP A 144 -5.47 -0.23 -4.12
N THR A 145 -6.54 -0.95 -4.41
CA THR A 145 -7.78 -0.41 -4.97
C THR A 145 -8.98 -0.98 -4.24
N GLN A 146 -10.08 -0.21 -4.23
CA GLN A 146 -11.33 -0.64 -3.62
C GLN A 146 -11.82 -1.98 -4.18
N SER A 147 -11.67 -2.23 -5.48
CA SER A 147 -12.13 -3.50 -6.09
C SER A 147 -11.28 -4.69 -5.67
N ARG A 148 -9.98 -4.52 -5.50
CA ARG A 148 -9.07 -5.57 -5.00
C ARG A 148 -9.33 -5.89 -3.55
N ASP A 149 -9.55 -4.87 -2.75
CA ASP A 149 -9.93 -4.96 -1.35
C ASP A 149 -11.30 -5.67 -1.21
N SER A 150 -12.36 -5.15 -1.81
CA SER A 150 -13.73 -5.63 -1.59
C SER A 150 -14.13 -6.86 -2.42
N SER A 151 -13.78 -6.88 -3.72
CA SER A 151 -14.32 -7.86 -4.67
C SER A 151 -13.36 -9.02 -4.93
N VAL A 152 -12.05 -8.76 -4.90
CA VAL A 152 -11.04 -9.81 -5.06
C VAL A 152 -10.73 -10.48 -3.72
N GLY A 153 -11.04 -9.83 -2.59
CA GLY A 153 -10.88 -10.39 -1.27
C GLY A 153 -9.43 -10.36 -0.77
N MET A 154 -8.73 -9.25 -1.06
CA MET A 154 -7.37 -9.00 -0.59
C MET A 154 -7.36 -7.91 0.47
N ASP A 155 -6.56 -8.07 1.50
CA ASP A 155 -6.15 -6.98 2.39
C ASP A 155 -4.81 -6.40 1.94
N PHE A 156 -4.61 -5.13 2.26
CA PHE A 156 -3.41 -4.38 1.90
C PHE A 156 -2.73 -3.83 3.15
N GLY A 157 -1.42 -3.95 3.17
CA GLY A 157 -0.58 -3.32 4.18
C GLY A 157 -0.24 -1.87 3.85
N PRO A 158 0.70 -1.27 4.62
CA PRO A 158 1.16 0.08 4.38
C PRO A 158 1.69 0.26 2.97
N THR A 159 1.38 1.40 2.35
CA THR A 159 1.98 1.74 1.06
C THR A 159 3.48 1.86 1.18
N THR A 160 4.20 1.01 0.45
CA THR A 160 5.67 0.99 0.42
C THR A 160 6.24 1.85 -0.70
N TYR A 161 5.44 2.19 -1.71
CA TYR A 161 5.80 3.07 -2.80
C TYR A 161 4.55 3.76 -3.38
N PHE A 162 4.56 5.09 -3.43
CA PHE A 162 3.53 5.88 -4.10
C PHE A 162 3.94 6.10 -5.55
N ASP A 163 3.19 5.51 -6.46
CA ASP A 163 3.40 5.58 -7.91
C ASP A 163 2.20 6.21 -8.62
N GLY A 164 2.31 6.29 -9.92
CA GLY A 164 1.24 6.69 -10.82
C GLY A 164 1.55 6.24 -12.23
N GLN A 165 0.52 5.88 -12.98
CA GLN A 165 0.65 5.41 -14.35
C GLN A 165 1.05 6.54 -15.30
N GLN A 166 1.98 6.22 -16.19
CA GLN A 166 2.39 7.05 -17.31
C GLN A 166 2.48 6.21 -18.59
N LEU A 167 2.81 6.86 -19.68
CA LEU A 167 3.02 6.27 -20.98
C LEU A 167 4.47 6.46 -21.41
N MET A 168 4.99 5.54 -22.22
CA MET A 168 6.31 5.68 -22.82
C MET A 168 6.22 5.40 -24.33
N ALA A 169 6.83 6.26 -25.12
CA ALA A 169 6.87 6.17 -26.57
C ALA A 169 8.24 6.54 -27.11
N ARG A 170 8.45 6.30 -28.42
CA ARG A 170 9.65 6.74 -29.12
C ARG A 170 9.51 8.21 -29.54
N VAL A 171 10.57 8.99 -29.35
CA VAL A 171 10.63 10.39 -29.81
C VAL A 171 10.52 10.47 -31.34
N SER A 172 11.04 9.47 -32.05
CA SER A 172 10.93 9.37 -33.52
C SER A 172 9.50 9.31 -34.03
N ASP A 173 8.55 8.85 -33.19
CA ASP A 173 7.12 8.72 -33.55
C ASP A 173 6.35 10.01 -33.25
N GLY A 174 7.07 11.09 -32.90
CA GLY A 174 6.51 12.43 -32.69
C GLY A 174 6.12 12.74 -31.25
N PHE A 175 6.36 11.82 -30.30
CA PHE A 175 6.06 12.04 -28.89
C PHE A 175 7.16 12.83 -28.16
N SER A 176 6.77 13.54 -27.13
CA SER A 176 7.64 14.36 -26.28
C SER A 176 7.18 14.32 -24.81
N ALA A 177 8.00 14.86 -23.90
CA ALA A 177 7.63 14.97 -22.49
C ALA A 177 6.39 15.87 -22.22
N SER A 178 5.99 16.69 -23.19
CA SER A 178 4.78 17.51 -23.13
C SER A 178 3.54 16.83 -23.74
N SER A 179 3.69 15.66 -24.35
CA SER A 179 2.58 14.90 -24.91
C SER A 179 1.56 14.52 -23.83
N GLN A 180 0.30 14.45 -24.25
CA GLN A 180 -0.85 14.16 -23.40
C GLN A 180 -1.56 12.91 -23.88
N VAL A 181 -2.52 12.41 -23.12
CA VAL A 181 -3.32 11.24 -23.51
C VAL A 181 -4.13 11.51 -24.80
N SER A 182 -4.53 12.74 -25.05
CA SER A 182 -5.18 13.11 -26.34
C SER A 182 -4.32 12.93 -27.58
N ASP A 183 -2.98 12.89 -27.40
CA ASP A 183 -2.04 12.75 -28.52
C ASP A 183 -1.82 11.29 -28.95
N VAL A 184 -2.44 10.32 -28.22
CA VAL A 184 -2.29 8.89 -28.52
C VAL A 184 -3.39 8.37 -29.46
N ASP A 185 -4.18 9.27 -30.08
CA ASP A 185 -5.25 8.88 -31.00
C ASP A 185 -4.72 8.06 -32.18
N GLY A 186 -5.34 6.90 -32.44
CA GLY A 186 -4.91 5.94 -33.45
C GLY A 186 -3.75 5.03 -33.07
N ALA A 187 -3.15 5.20 -31.87
CA ALA A 187 -1.96 4.43 -31.47
C ALA A 187 -2.28 3.00 -31.04
N VAL A 188 -1.30 2.12 -31.25
CA VAL A 188 -1.25 0.79 -30.64
C VAL A 188 -0.53 0.87 -29.30
N VAL A 189 -1.21 0.54 -28.21
CA VAL A 189 -0.71 0.63 -26.84
C VAL A 189 -0.53 -0.75 -26.22
N CYS A 190 0.68 -1.08 -25.81
CA CYS A 190 0.99 -2.33 -25.11
C CYS A 190 0.96 -2.17 -23.58
N THR A 191 0.41 -3.17 -22.90
CA THR A 191 0.37 -3.23 -21.43
C THR A 191 0.24 -4.66 -20.93
N ASN A 192 0.39 -4.88 -19.62
CA ASN A 192 0.10 -6.19 -19.02
C ASN A 192 -1.38 -6.35 -18.70
N VAL A 193 -1.94 -7.52 -19.02
CA VAL A 193 -3.31 -7.90 -18.64
C VAL A 193 -3.46 -8.08 -17.12
N GLY A 194 -4.69 -7.92 -16.62
CA GLY A 194 -5.00 -8.09 -15.19
C GLY A 194 -4.48 -6.97 -14.29
N THR A 195 -4.08 -5.83 -14.87
CA THR A 195 -3.52 -4.69 -14.15
C THR A 195 -4.52 -3.55 -13.98
N THR A 196 -4.25 -2.64 -13.04
CA THR A 196 -4.91 -1.33 -12.97
C THR A 196 -4.60 -0.51 -14.22
N THR A 197 -3.36 -0.59 -14.69
CA THR A 197 -2.86 0.20 -15.80
C THR A 197 -3.51 -0.15 -17.15
N GLU A 198 -3.91 -1.41 -17.36
CA GLU A 198 -4.73 -1.82 -18.50
C GLU A 198 -6.10 -1.11 -18.49
N LYS A 199 -6.75 -1.05 -17.32
CA LYS A 199 -8.06 -0.41 -17.17
C LYS A 199 -7.98 1.11 -17.26
N ASN A 200 -6.99 1.69 -16.59
CA ASN A 200 -6.82 3.15 -16.52
C ASN A 200 -6.53 3.76 -17.89
N ILE A 201 -5.69 3.11 -18.73
CA ILE A 201 -5.40 3.66 -20.07
C ILE A 201 -6.63 3.62 -20.97
N ALA A 202 -7.44 2.58 -20.90
CA ALA A 202 -8.69 2.50 -21.67
C ALA A 202 -9.66 3.63 -21.27
N GLU A 203 -9.79 3.88 -19.96
CA GLU A 203 -10.63 4.97 -19.45
C GLU A 203 -10.06 6.35 -19.78
N ALA A 204 -8.75 6.55 -19.60
CA ALA A 204 -8.09 7.82 -19.88
C ALA A 204 -8.15 8.21 -21.36
N ALA A 205 -7.97 7.25 -22.28
CA ALA A 205 -8.09 7.46 -23.71
C ALA A 205 -9.53 7.85 -24.07
N LEU A 206 -10.51 7.12 -23.55
CA LEU A 206 -11.94 7.44 -23.75
C LEU A 206 -12.27 8.88 -23.29
N LEU A 207 -11.82 9.26 -22.10
CA LEU A 207 -12.06 10.61 -21.54
C LEU A 207 -11.33 11.70 -22.34
N ALA A 208 -10.17 11.38 -22.92
CA ALA A 208 -9.42 12.30 -23.77
C ALA A 208 -9.99 12.38 -25.21
N GLY A 209 -10.94 11.51 -25.57
CA GLY A 209 -11.49 11.40 -26.93
C GLY A 209 -10.52 10.77 -27.92
N ALA A 210 -9.57 9.95 -27.46
CA ALA A 210 -8.61 9.23 -28.26
C ALA A 210 -9.06 7.78 -28.48
N GLU A 211 -8.99 7.28 -29.70
CA GLU A 211 -9.22 5.87 -30.04
C GLU A 211 -7.88 5.14 -30.06
N ILE A 212 -7.72 4.10 -29.23
CA ILE A 212 -6.49 3.30 -29.16
C ILE A 212 -6.76 1.83 -29.47
N THR A 213 -5.73 1.15 -29.95
CA THR A 213 -5.73 -0.32 -30.02
C THR A 213 -4.90 -0.85 -28.86
N LEU A 214 -5.55 -1.51 -27.89
CA LEU A 214 -4.86 -2.04 -26.72
C LEU A 214 -4.40 -3.48 -26.98
N LEU A 215 -3.10 -3.74 -26.80
CA LEU A 215 -2.48 -5.07 -26.85
C LEU A 215 -2.06 -5.48 -25.43
N GLY A 216 -2.71 -6.53 -24.92
CA GLY A 216 -2.42 -7.08 -23.60
C GLY A 216 -1.45 -8.27 -23.66
N PHE A 217 -0.48 -8.32 -22.74
CA PHE A 217 0.49 -9.39 -22.60
C PHE A 217 0.52 -9.91 -21.17
N GLU A 218 0.87 -11.19 -20.98
CA GLU A 218 0.98 -11.77 -19.64
C GLU A 218 2.24 -11.31 -18.91
N THR A 219 3.35 -11.14 -19.62
CA THR A 219 4.63 -10.74 -19.02
C THR A 219 5.07 -9.35 -19.45
N SER A 220 5.81 -8.67 -18.59
CA SER A 220 6.40 -7.37 -18.94
C SER A 220 7.48 -7.50 -20.02
N ASP A 221 8.17 -8.62 -20.08
CA ASP A 221 9.21 -8.83 -21.10
C ASP A 221 8.58 -8.87 -22.50
N GLU A 222 7.46 -9.56 -22.70
CA GLU A 222 6.72 -9.55 -23.97
C GLU A 222 6.26 -8.14 -24.38
N VAL A 223 5.80 -7.33 -23.40
CA VAL A 223 5.43 -5.92 -23.64
C VAL A 223 6.61 -5.16 -24.22
N TYR A 224 7.78 -5.22 -23.57
CA TYR A 224 8.93 -4.43 -23.99
C TYR A 224 9.62 -4.98 -25.23
N GLU A 225 9.68 -6.30 -25.43
CA GLU A 225 10.15 -6.90 -26.69
C GLU A 225 9.30 -6.45 -27.87
N THR A 226 7.96 -6.46 -27.70
CA THR A 226 7.03 -6.00 -28.75
C THR A 226 7.17 -4.49 -29.01
N PHE A 227 7.33 -3.67 -27.95
CA PHE A 227 7.56 -2.23 -28.08
C PHE A 227 8.88 -1.93 -28.78
N ILE A 228 9.98 -2.58 -28.40
CA ILE A 228 11.30 -2.42 -29.04
C ILE A 228 11.25 -2.79 -30.53
N ALA A 229 10.52 -3.85 -30.86
CA ALA A 229 10.36 -4.32 -32.25
C ALA A 229 9.41 -3.45 -33.10
N GLY A 230 8.76 -2.44 -32.50
CA GLY A 230 7.80 -1.56 -33.19
C GLY A 230 6.42 -2.18 -33.40
N GLY A 231 6.07 -3.23 -32.66
CA GLY A 231 4.73 -3.82 -32.65
C GLY A 231 3.71 -3.00 -31.86
N CYS A 232 4.18 -2.09 -31.02
CA CYS A 232 3.37 -1.06 -30.37
C CYS A 232 4.03 0.31 -30.57
N ASP A 233 3.21 1.34 -30.63
CA ASP A 233 3.66 2.72 -30.68
C ASP A 233 4.01 3.21 -29.26
N ILE A 234 3.26 2.73 -28.29
CA ILE A 234 3.30 3.15 -26.88
C ILE A 234 3.27 1.93 -25.97
N THR A 235 3.97 2.01 -24.86
CA THR A 235 3.77 1.11 -23.71
C THR A 235 3.32 1.92 -22.50
N THR A 236 2.51 1.31 -21.62
CA THR A 236 2.00 1.97 -20.42
C THR A 236 2.00 1.03 -19.21
N THR A 237 2.46 1.56 -18.09
CA THR A 237 2.45 0.94 -16.77
C THR A 237 2.77 2.01 -15.71
N ASP A 238 3.06 1.62 -14.48
CA ASP A 238 3.57 2.50 -13.42
C ASP A 238 4.79 3.29 -13.90
N GLY A 239 4.86 4.57 -13.57
CA GLY A 239 5.93 5.45 -14.00
C GLY A 239 7.31 4.97 -13.55
N SER A 240 7.41 4.43 -12.34
CA SER A 240 8.66 3.85 -11.84
C SER A 240 9.14 2.67 -12.69
N ALA A 241 8.23 1.81 -13.13
CA ALA A 241 8.53 0.67 -13.99
C ALA A 241 8.99 1.15 -15.37
N LEU A 242 8.36 2.20 -15.94
CA LEU A 242 8.80 2.81 -17.21
C LEU A 242 10.23 3.37 -17.09
N VAL A 243 10.53 4.07 -15.98
CA VAL A 243 11.88 4.60 -15.71
C VAL A 243 12.91 3.47 -15.63
N GLY A 244 12.63 2.43 -14.84
CA GLY A 244 13.51 1.28 -14.69
C GLY A 244 13.78 0.58 -16.02
N ARG A 245 12.75 0.34 -16.83
CA ARG A 245 12.87 -0.29 -18.15
C ARG A 245 13.59 0.58 -19.15
N LYS A 246 13.34 1.89 -19.15
CA LYS A 246 14.07 2.83 -19.98
C LYS A 246 15.57 2.79 -19.70
N VAL A 247 15.96 2.85 -18.44
CA VAL A 247 17.38 2.80 -18.04
C VAL A 247 18.03 1.47 -18.46
N LYS A 248 17.32 0.36 -18.36
CA LYS A 248 17.87 -0.97 -18.58
C LYS A 248 17.84 -1.43 -20.04
N GLN A 249 16.80 -1.07 -20.79
CA GLN A 249 16.47 -1.71 -22.07
C GLN A 249 16.37 -0.75 -23.27
N GLN A 250 16.45 0.57 -23.06
CA GLN A 250 16.38 1.49 -24.19
C GLN A 250 17.52 1.20 -25.19
N PRO A 251 17.21 0.84 -26.45
CA PRO A 251 18.23 0.63 -27.47
C PRO A 251 19.01 1.92 -27.76
N ALA A 252 20.29 1.79 -28.12
CA ALA A 252 21.15 2.93 -28.34
C ALA A 252 20.73 3.81 -29.56
N ASP A 253 19.95 3.24 -30.48
CA ASP A 253 19.43 3.88 -31.69
C ASP A 253 17.98 4.39 -31.51
N GLN A 254 17.39 4.24 -30.34
CA GLN A 254 16.05 4.73 -30.00
C GLN A 254 16.13 5.71 -28.84
N GLU A 255 15.35 6.77 -28.92
CA GLU A 255 15.13 7.68 -27.81
C GLU A 255 13.68 7.52 -27.32
N TRP A 256 13.53 7.16 -26.02
CA TRP A 256 12.23 6.99 -25.40
C TRP A 256 11.88 8.19 -24.51
N VAL A 257 10.61 8.55 -24.51
CA VAL A 257 10.07 9.61 -23.66
C VAL A 257 8.93 9.08 -22.82
N ILE A 258 8.87 9.50 -21.54
CA ILE A 258 7.80 9.18 -20.61
C ILE A 258 6.89 10.41 -20.49
N PHE A 259 5.60 10.21 -20.63
CA PHE A 259 4.57 11.25 -20.61
C PHE A 259 3.22 10.69 -20.12
N PRO A 260 2.23 11.54 -19.79
CA PRO A 260 2.39 12.96 -19.49
C PRO A 260 3.22 13.16 -18.21
N ALA A 261 3.70 14.39 -17.97
CA ALA A 261 4.48 14.70 -16.78
C ALA A 261 3.70 14.45 -15.47
N THR A 262 2.38 14.68 -15.50
CA THR A 262 1.47 14.31 -14.41
C THR A 262 0.92 12.91 -14.69
N PRO A 263 1.11 11.94 -13.79
CA PRO A 263 0.54 10.60 -13.94
C PRO A 263 -0.97 10.61 -14.14
N ILE A 264 -1.47 9.65 -14.93
CA ILE A 264 -2.91 9.53 -15.23
C ILE A 264 -3.69 8.79 -14.14
N SER A 265 -3.01 8.20 -13.16
CA SER A 265 -3.62 7.50 -12.03
C SER A 265 -2.81 7.68 -10.74
N LYS A 266 -3.37 7.18 -9.64
CA LYS A 266 -2.68 6.97 -8.37
C LYS A 266 -2.48 5.47 -8.17
N GLU A 267 -1.24 5.08 -7.95
CA GLU A 267 -0.88 3.67 -7.75
C GLU A 267 -0.14 3.52 -6.40
N PRO A 268 -0.87 3.47 -5.26
CA PRO A 268 -0.28 3.16 -3.97
C PRO A 268 0.07 1.67 -3.93
N LEU A 269 1.36 1.34 -3.99
CA LEU A 269 1.88 -0.03 -4.01
C LEU A 269 2.20 -0.49 -2.60
N GLY A 270 1.84 -1.72 -2.25
CA GLY A 270 2.11 -2.24 -0.91
C GLY A 270 1.97 -3.76 -0.80
N PRO A 271 2.29 -4.28 0.39
CA PRO A 271 2.03 -5.68 0.73
C PRO A 271 0.58 -6.03 0.51
N THR A 272 0.33 -7.23 -0.03
CA THR A 272 -1.02 -7.73 -0.26
C THR A 272 -1.12 -9.16 0.24
N TYR A 273 -2.16 -9.49 0.99
CA TYR A 273 -2.38 -10.79 1.60
C TYR A 273 -3.87 -11.12 1.68
N GLY A 274 -4.22 -12.34 2.09
CA GLY A 274 -5.60 -12.79 2.22
C GLY A 274 -6.33 -12.07 3.36
N GLN A 275 -7.64 -11.87 3.20
CA GLN A 275 -8.49 -11.24 4.20
C GLN A 275 -8.72 -12.13 5.43
N ASN A 276 -9.16 -11.49 6.52
CA ASN A 276 -9.62 -12.13 7.76
C ASN A 276 -8.53 -12.82 8.59
N ASP A 277 -7.26 -12.45 8.42
CA ASP A 277 -6.15 -12.88 9.28
C ASP A 277 -5.45 -11.63 9.86
N SER A 278 -5.96 -11.11 10.96
CA SER A 278 -5.42 -9.92 11.60
C SER A 278 -4.02 -10.15 12.18
N ALA A 279 -3.72 -11.36 12.66
CA ALA A 279 -2.40 -11.66 13.20
C ALA A 279 -1.32 -11.62 12.10
N TRP A 280 -1.62 -12.17 10.94
CA TRP A 280 -0.74 -12.07 9.77
C TRP A 280 -0.62 -10.64 9.27
N ALA A 281 -1.75 -9.93 9.16
CA ALA A 281 -1.78 -8.53 8.76
C ALA A 281 -0.92 -7.66 9.68
N ASP A 282 -1.05 -7.83 11.01
CA ASP A 282 -0.25 -7.08 12.00
C ASP A 282 1.24 -7.37 11.85
N ALA A 283 1.63 -8.64 11.68
CA ALA A 283 3.03 -9.03 11.48
C ALA A 283 3.64 -8.36 10.23
N VAL A 284 2.94 -8.40 9.10
CA VAL A 284 3.39 -7.77 7.85
C VAL A 284 3.42 -6.24 7.98
N ASN A 285 2.35 -5.64 8.48
CA ASN A 285 2.20 -4.19 8.56
C ASN A 285 3.23 -3.55 9.50
N TRP A 286 3.39 -4.11 10.70
CA TRP A 286 4.34 -3.58 11.67
C TRP A 286 5.78 -3.83 11.28
N THR A 287 6.07 -4.82 10.45
CA THR A 287 7.39 -4.95 9.82
C THR A 287 7.71 -3.72 8.97
N VAL A 288 6.79 -3.30 8.10
CA VAL A 288 6.98 -2.11 7.26
C VAL A 288 7.03 -0.84 8.11
N TYR A 289 6.12 -0.69 9.09
CA TYR A 289 6.09 0.47 9.97
C TYR A 289 7.38 0.58 10.81
N ALA A 290 7.91 -0.52 11.30
CA ALA A 290 9.17 -0.51 12.05
C ALA A 290 10.34 0.00 11.19
N MET A 291 10.41 -0.39 9.92
CA MET A 291 11.41 0.13 8.99
C MET A 291 11.27 1.63 8.76
N ILE A 292 10.03 2.14 8.67
CA ILE A 292 9.75 3.58 8.51
C ILE A 292 10.12 4.33 9.81
N ILE A 293 9.71 3.84 10.98
CA ILE A 293 10.02 4.49 12.25
C ILE A 293 11.54 4.55 12.48
N MET A 294 12.25 3.45 12.23
CA MET A 294 13.71 3.44 12.37
C MET A 294 14.41 4.40 11.39
N ASP A 295 13.84 4.59 10.20
CA ASP A 295 14.28 5.62 9.25
C ASP A 295 14.04 7.04 9.81
N GLU A 296 12.88 7.31 10.41
CA GLU A 296 12.56 8.60 11.05
C GLU A 296 13.53 8.95 12.19
N TYR A 297 14.02 7.94 12.93
CA TYR A 297 15.05 8.11 13.97
C TYR A 297 16.49 8.08 13.43
N GLY A 298 16.68 7.87 12.12
CA GLY A 298 17.99 7.77 11.48
C GLY A 298 18.81 6.55 11.91
N ILE A 299 18.14 5.49 12.38
CA ILE A 299 18.77 4.24 12.81
C ILE A 299 18.87 3.30 11.60
N THR A 300 20.13 2.92 11.29
CA THR A 300 20.46 2.08 10.13
C THR A 300 20.87 0.67 10.55
N SER A 301 21.04 -0.21 9.56
CA SER A 301 21.55 -1.57 9.76
C SER A 301 22.94 -1.59 10.41
N ALA A 302 23.74 -0.54 10.22
CA ALA A 302 25.10 -0.45 10.75
C ALA A 302 25.15 -0.10 12.24
N ASP A 303 24.16 0.59 12.76
CA ASP A 303 24.15 1.13 14.12
C ASP A 303 23.00 0.63 15.01
N VAL A 304 22.08 -0.18 14.48
CA VAL A 304 20.93 -0.68 15.23
C VAL A 304 21.30 -1.43 16.51
N ASP A 305 22.39 -2.22 16.52
CA ASP A 305 22.84 -2.93 17.72
C ASP A 305 23.19 -1.95 18.85
N ALA A 306 23.92 -0.88 18.52
CA ALA A 306 24.29 0.15 19.48
C ALA A 306 23.09 1.00 19.89
N ALA A 307 22.21 1.32 18.95
CA ALA A 307 20.98 2.06 19.21
C ALA A 307 20.08 1.27 20.16
N CYS A 308 19.82 0.00 19.90
CA CYS A 308 18.97 -0.85 20.73
C CYS A 308 19.56 -1.10 22.14
N ALA A 309 20.88 -1.15 22.29
CA ALA A 309 21.51 -1.35 23.60
C ALA A 309 21.26 -0.20 24.61
N SER A 310 20.93 1.00 24.14
CA SER A 310 20.67 2.18 24.94
C SER A 310 19.34 2.86 24.69
N ALA A 311 18.50 2.26 23.84
CA ALA A 311 17.23 2.86 23.43
C ALA A 311 16.20 2.86 24.54
N GLU A 312 15.47 3.95 24.61
CA GLU A 312 14.30 4.13 25.46
C GLU A 312 13.07 4.46 24.60
N ALA A 313 11.92 4.54 25.23
CA ALA A 313 10.65 4.93 24.60
C ALA A 313 10.33 4.10 23.35
N GLU A 314 10.04 4.73 22.22
CA GLU A 314 9.54 4.07 21.00
C GLU A 314 10.59 3.14 20.37
N VAL A 315 11.83 3.62 20.23
CA VAL A 315 12.92 2.79 19.68
C VAL A 315 13.20 1.61 20.61
N GLY A 316 13.21 1.82 21.93
CA GLY A 316 13.39 0.75 22.92
C GLY A 316 12.34 -0.35 22.78
N ARG A 317 11.09 0.02 22.58
CA ARG A 317 9.99 -0.95 22.35
C ARG A 317 10.18 -1.73 21.05
N LEU A 318 10.56 -1.08 19.95
CA LEU A 318 10.84 -1.76 18.67
C LEU A 318 12.08 -2.68 18.76
N CYS A 319 12.99 -2.43 19.67
CA CYS A 319 14.14 -3.30 19.95
C CYS A 319 13.83 -4.49 20.90
N GLY A 320 12.58 -4.69 21.27
CA GLY A 320 12.18 -5.76 22.20
C GLY A 320 12.21 -5.36 23.67
N GLY A 321 12.19 -4.05 23.95
CA GLY A 321 12.13 -3.48 25.30
C GLY A 321 10.73 -3.52 25.92
N GLU A 322 10.41 -2.51 26.73
CA GLU A 322 9.15 -2.42 27.47
C GLU A 322 7.92 -2.53 26.55
N GLY A 323 6.89 -3.24 27.03
CA GLY A 323 5.56 -3.31 26.42
C GLY A 323 5.29 -4.60 25.65
N GLU A 324 6.28 -5.45 25.43
CA GLU A 324 6.14 -6.76 24.78
C GLU A 324 5.29 -6.71 23.49
N LEU A 325 5.42 -5.62 22.69
CA LEU A 325 4.56 -5.37 21.55
C LEU A 325 4.69 -6.47 20.48
N GLN A 326 5.91 -6.91 20.21
CA GLN A 326 6.20 -7.95 19.23
C GLN A 326 5.67 -9.31 19.67
N THR A 327 5.88 -9.68 20.92
CA THR A 327 5.41 -10.95 21.49
C THR A 327 3.88 -10.98 21.59
N GLY A 328 3.25 -9.84 21.85
CA GLY A 328 1.79 -9.69 21.80
C GLY A 328 1.19 -9.91 20.41
N MET A 329 2.00 -9.77 19.35
CA MET A 329 1.62 -10.09 17.96
C MET A 329 2.05 -11.50 17.52
N GLY A 330 2.60 -12.32 18.44
CA GLY A 330 3.12 -13.64 18.09
C GLY A 330 4.51 -13.63 17.42
N LEU A 331 5.21 -12.50 17.43
CA LEU A 331 6.56 -12.36 16.86
C LEU A 331 7.65 -12.55 17.95
N PRO A 332 8.91 -12.89 17.57
CA PRO A 332 10.04 -12.82 18.48
C PRO A 332 10.18 -11.41 19.08
N ALA A 333 10.62 -11.31 20.33
CA ALA A 333 10.76 -10.02 21.02
C ALA A 333 11.66 -9.04 20.27
N ASP A 334 12.70 -9.54 19.62
CA ASP A 334 13.68 -8.77 18.84
C ASP A 334 13.36 -8.71 17.34
N ALA A 335 12.14 -9.05 16.93
CA ALA A 335 11.73 -9.15 15.53
C ALA A 335 12.14 -7.94 14.69
N PHE A 336 11.82 -6.72 15.16
CA PHE A 336 12.10 -5.52 14.38
C PHE A 336 13.57 -5.09 14.47
N HIS A 337 14.27 -5.43 15.53
CA HIS A 337 15.73 -5.32 15.57
C HIS A 337 16.37 -6.20 14.47
N GLN A 338 15.92 -7.45 14.34
CA GLN A 338 16.40 -8.37 13.28
C GLN A 338 16.09 -7.84 11.88
N VAL A 339 14.92 -7.23 11.68
CA VAL A 339 14.56 -6.58 10.39
C VAL A 339 15.61 -5.52 10.02
N ILE A 340 15.87 -4.58 10.91
CA ILE A 340 16.81 -3.48 10.63
C ILE A 340 18.23 -4.01 10.48
N LYS A 341 18.65 -4.92 11.34
CA LYS A 341 20.00 -5.49 11.30
C LYS A 341 20.31 -6.23 10.01
N GLN A 342 19.37 -7.02 9.50
CA GLN A 342 19.60 -7.89 8.36
C GLN A 342 19.20 -7.25 7.03
N VAL A 343 18.21 -6.34 7.04
CA VAL A 343 17.65 -5.76 5.81
C VAL A 343 17.89 -4.24 5.76
N GLY A 344 17.80 -3.54 6.88
CA GLY A 344 17.94 -2.10 6.95
C GLY A 344 16.61 -1.37 7.18
N ASN A 345 16.68 -0.06 7.39
CA ASN A 345 15.53 0.80 7.49
C ASN A 345 14.93 1.13 6.09
N TYR A 346 13.84 1.88 6.05
CA TYR A 346 13.15 2.20 4.80
C TYR A 346 14.06 2.97 3.80
N SER A 347 14.85 3.94 4.25
CA SER A 347 15.78 4.68 3.39
C SER A 347 16.87 3.80 2.82
N GLU A 348 17.44 2.90 3.59
CA GLU A 348 18.49 1.99 3.10
C GLU A 348 17.94 1.10 1.99
N VAL A 349 16.73 0.53 2.20
CA VAL A 349 16.06 -0.32 1.21
C VAL A 349 15.67 0.46 -0.03
N TYR A 350 15.11 1.65 0.14
CA TYR A 350 14.76 2.53 -0.98
C TYR A 350 16.00 2.91 -1.80
N ASN A 351 17.01 3.46 -1.14
CA ASN A 351 18.16 4.06 -1.81
C ASN A 351 18.99 3.03 -2.60
N ARG A 352 19.21 1.82 -2.03
CA ARG A 352 20.01 0.80 -2.74
C ARG A 352 19.33 0.21 -3.96
N ASN A 353 17.98 0.23 -4.00
CA ASN A 353 17.22 -0.36 -5.09
C ASN A 353 16.78 0.66 -6.15
N LEU A 354 16.32 1.83 -5.74
CA LEU A 354 15.63 2.79 -6.61
C LEU A 354 16.53 3.93 -7.11
N ASN A 355 17.46 4.41 -6.30
CA ASN A 355 18.39 5.47 -6.72
C ASN A 355 19.23 5.08 -7.95
N PRO A 356 19.70 3.82 -8.12
CA PRO A 356 20.47 3.43 -9.29
C PRO A 356 19.74 3.61 -10.63
N VAL A 357 18.41 3.59 -10.61
CA VAL A 357 17.60 3.83 -11.81
C VAL A 357 17.08 5.27 -11.90
N GLY A 358 17.53 6.16 -10.99
CA GLY A 358 17.16 7.58 -11.02
C GLY A 358 15.85 7.92 -10.32
N LEU A 359 15.30 6.99 -9.53
CA LEU A 359 14.11 7.21 -8.71
C LEU A 359 14.54 7.64 -7.31
N TYR A 360 14.63 8.95 -7.10
CA TYR A 360 15.06 9.52 -5.83
C TYR A 360 13.87 9.78 -4.90
N ARG A 361 14.07 9.52 -3.60
CA ARG A 361 13.07 9.73 -2.58
C ARG A 361 12.83 11.22 -2.30
N GLU A 362 13.89 12.00 -2.28
CA GLU A 362 13.86 13.44 -1.97
C GLU A 362 12.94 14.21 -2.94
N GLY A 363 12.05 15.03 -2.38
CA GLY A 363 11.12 15.83 -3.17
C GLY A 363 9.99 15.06 -3.87
N SER A 364 9.87 13.75 -3.63
CA SER A 364 8.83 12.90 -4.19
C SER A 364 7.75 12.56 -3.16
N ALA A 365 6.63 11.96 -3.61
CA ALA A 365 5.62 11.40 -2.72
C ALA A 365 6.18 10.32 -1.77
N ASN A 366 7.32 9.71 -2.12
CA ASN A 366 7.99 8.67 -1.35
C ASN A 366 8.97 9.22 -0.29
N ALA A 367 9.08 10.53 -0.13
CA ALA A 367 9.75 11.14 1.01
C ALA A 367 8.99 10.86 2.30
N GLY A 368 9.68 10.96 3.45
CA GLY A 368 9.04 10.88 4.75
C GLY A 368 8.05 12.03 4.98
N TRP A 369 7.09 11.83 5.85
CA TRP A 369 6.06 12.84 6.13
C TRP A 369 6.65 14.16 6.69
N LEU A 370 7.77 14.10 7.41
CA LEU A 370 8.49 15.30 7.88
C LEU A 370 9.16 16.07 6.74
N ASP A 371 9.45 15.40 5.63
CA ASP A 371 10.07 15.97 4.43
C ASP A 371 9.03 16.33 3.35
N GLY A 372 7.74 16.30 3.71
CA GLY A 372 6.64 16.65 2.82
C GLY A 372 6.15 15.54 1.90
N GLY A 373 6.60 14.30 2.10
CA GLY A 373 6.12 13.11 1.41
C GLY A 373 4.93 12.43 2.11
N LEU A 374 4.61 11.23 1.67
CA LEU A 374 3.47 10.46 2.14
C LEU A 374 3.87 9.18 2.93
N ILE A 375 5.18 8.89 3.03
CA ILE A 375 5.64 7.74 3.82
C ILE A 375 5.51 8.09 5.30
N TYR A 376 4.66 7.32 5.99
CA TYR A 376 4.25 7.58 7.36
C TYR A 376 3.99 6.27 8.11
N ALA A 377 4.37 6.20 9.37
CA ALA A 377 4.07 5.08 10.26
C ALA A 377 3.30 5.55 11.50
N PRO A 378 2.35 4.75 12.02
CA PRO A 378 1.75 5.01 13.31
C PRO A 378 2.78 4.79 14.44
N PRO A 379 2.64 5.46 15.59
CA PRO A 379 3.61 5.32 16.70
C PRO A 379 3.54 3.93 17.36
N ALA A 380 4.69 3.32 17.62
CA ALA A 380 4.83 2.08 18.37
C ALA A 380 4.68 2.32 19.89
N ARG A 381 3.44 2.16 20.41
CA ARG A 381 3.10 2.45 21.81
C ARG A 381 2.24 1.37 22.44
#